data_bdfaf1d19d110ad41400612b5c5e5a31
#
_entry.id   bdfaf1d19d110ad41400612b5c5e5a31
#
_cell.length_a   1.000
_cell.length_b   1.000
_cell.length_c   1.000
_cell.angle_alpha   90.00
_cell.angle_beta   90.00
_cell.angle_gamma   90.00
#
_symmetry.space_group_name_H-M   'P 1'
#
loop_
_entity.id
_entity.type
_entity.pdbx_description
1 polymer ?
#
loop_
_entity_poly.entity_id
_entity_poly.type
_entity_poly.pdbx_seq_one_letter_code
_entity_poly.pdbx_strand_id
1 'polypeptide(L)'
;MNDPQHQIKSCSVSIYGMRLDYILHETEIPTEKRKSYSISVHKQTSSAVEEACAADISSIRSVAVDLFDLIAAGTVTPCTLLDIVEDLL
;
A
#
# COMPACT_ATOMS: atom_id res chain seq x y z
N MET A 1 1.62 -9.30 -22.40
CA MET A 1 1.46 -7.86 -22.16
C MET A 1 2.10 -7.49 -20.85
N ASN A 2 2.87 -6.44 -20.83
CA ASN A 2 3.55 -6.00 -19.63
C ASN A 2 2.67 -5.09 -18.80
N ASP A 3 2.53 -5.44 -17.53
CA ASP A 3 1.91 -4.57 -16.55
C ASP A 3 2.93 -3.48 -16.19
N PRO A 4 2.62 -2.18 -16.36
CA PRO A 4 3.55 -1.12 -16.00
C PRO A 4 3.72 -0.95 -14.48
N GLN A 5 2.93 -1.69 -13.70
CA GLN A 5 3.00 -1.65 -12.24
C GLN A 5 4.07 -2.60 -11.75
N HIS A 6 4.89 -2.14 -10.80
CA HIS A 6 5.83 -3.04 -10.13
C HIS A 6 5.98 -2.66 -8.66
N GLN A 7 6.30 -3.69 -7.89
CA GLN A 7 6.49 -3.58 -6.46
C GLN A 7 7.87 -3.01 -6.16
N ILE A 8 7.94 -1.96 -5.33
CA ILE A 8 9.21 -1.36 -4.95
C ILE A 8 9.54 -1.53 -3.47
N LYS A 9 8.56 -1.87 -2.64
CA LYS A 9 8.79 -2.12 -1.22
C LYS A 9 7.68 -3.00 -0.67
N SER A 10 8.02 -3.88 0.27
CA SER A 10 7.03 -4.70 0.95
C SER A 10 7.46 -4.97 2.39
N CYS A 11 6.47 -5.25 3.23
CA CYS A 11 6.70 -5.55 4.64
C CYS A 11 5.57 -6.47 5.12
N SER A 12 5.90 -7.44 5.98
CA SER A 12 4.93 -8.35 6.56
C SER A 12 5.01 -8.28 8.07
N VAL A 13 3.85 -8.29 8.71
CA VAL A 13 3.72 -8.26 10.16
C VAL A 13 2.77 -9.37 10.60
N SER A 14 3.13 -10.12 11.64
CA SER A 14 2.26 -11.15 12.22
C SER A 14 1.92 -10.76 13.65
N ILE A 15 0.63 -10.57 13.92
CA ILE A 15 0.13 -10.13 15.23
C ILE A 15 -1.16 -10.90 15.57
N TYR A 16 -1.21 -11.49 16.76
CA TYR A 16 -2.44 -12.09 17.29
C TYR A 16 -3.17 -13.02 16.33
N GLY A 17 -2.41 -13.90 15.65
CA GLY A 17 -3.02 -14.88 14.74
C GLY A 17 -3.43 -14.31 13.40
N MET A 18 -3.05 -13.07 13.09
CA MET A 18 -3.26 -12.51 11.75
C MET A 18 -1.94 -12.10 11.13
N ARG A 19 -1.91 -12.13 9.82
CA ARG A 19 -0.78 -11.67 9.02
C ARG A 19 -1.20 -10.47 8.19
N LEU A 20 -0.39 -9.42 8.24
CA LEU A 20 -0.59 -8.22 7.43
C LEU A 20 0.58 -8.09 6.45
N ASP A 21 0.27 -8.01 5.18
CA ASP A 21 1.26 -7.77 4.13
C ASP A 21 1.02 -6.40 3.54
N TYR A 22 2.05 -5.56 3.55
CA TYR A 22 2.03 -4.21 3.00
C TYR A 22 2.89 -4.17 1.76
N ILE A 23 2.37 -3.61 0.68
CA ILE A 23 3.09 -3.53 -0.60
C ILE A 23 2.96 -2.13 -1.17
N LEU A 24 4.10 -1.54 -1.53
CA LEU A 24 4.14 -0.26 -2.23
C LEU A 24 4.42 -0.53 -3.70
N HIS A 25 3.52 -0.07 -4.56
CA HIS A 25 3.61 -0.24 -6.01
C HIS A 25 3.92 1.08 -6.70
N GLU A 26 4.69 0.98 -7.78
CA GLU A 26 4.96 2.09 -8.69
C GLU A 26 4.33 1.76 -10.04
N THR A 27 3.58 2.69 -10.60
CA THR A 27 2.95 2.55 -11.91
C THR A 27 3.34 3.74 -12.77
N GLU A 28 3.75 3.49 -14.00
CA GLU A 28 3.99 4.56 -14.96
C GLU A 28 2.69 4.95 -15.64
N ILE A 29 2.47 6.25 -15.76
CA ILE A 29 1.33 6.80 -16.51
C ILE A 29 1.89 7.58 -17.70
N PRO A 30 2.12 6.89 -18.84
CA PRO A 30 2.79 7.51 -19.99
C PRO A 30 2.07 8.72 -20.55
N THR A 31 0.73 8.71 -20.52
CA THR A 31 -0.08 9.81 -21.05
C THR A 31 0.11 11.10 -20.25
N GLU A 32 0.46 10.99 -18.98
CA GLU A 32 0.70 12.13 -18.10
C GLU A 32 2.18 12.36 -17.82
N LYS A 33 3.04 11.50 -18.36
CA LYS A 33 4.50 11.56 -18.17
C LYS A 33 4.89 11.63 -16.71
N ARG A 34 4.19 10.84 -15.87
CA ARG A 34 4.46 10.78 -14.43
C ARG A 34 4.36 9.36 -13.92
N LYS A 35 4.80 9.17 -12.69
CA LYS A 35 4.62 7.92 -11.97
C LYS A 35 3.55 8.12 -10.91
N SER A 36 2.87 7.03 -10.60
CA SER A 36 1.86 6.98 -9.55
C SER A 36 2.25 5.89 -8.56
N TYR A 37 2.04 6.17 -7.29
CA TYR A 37 2.35 5.22 -6.22
C TYR A 37 1.06 4.81 -5.53
N SER A 38 0.96 3.53 -5.18
CA SER A 38 -0.19 2.99 -4.46
C SER A 38 0.27 2.00 -3.40
N ILE A 39 -0.53 1.88 -2.35
CA ILE A 39 -0.23 0.99 -1.22
C ILE A 39 -1.36 -0.02 -1.10
N SER A 40 -1.01 -1.30 -1.01
CA SER A 40 -1.95 -2.39 -0.78
C SER A 40 -1.70 -2.99 0.59
N VAL A 41 -2.77 -3.36 1.28
CA VAL A 41 -2.71 -4.07 2.55
C VAL A 41 -3.54 -5.34 2.43
N HIS A 42 -2.94 -6.48 2.73
CA HIS A 42 -3.60 -7.78 2.76
C HIS A 42 -3.60 -8.30 4.18
N LYS A 43 -4.76 -8.67 4.69
CA LYS A 43 -4.90 -9.24 6.02
C LYS A 43 -5.37 -10.68 5.88
N GLN A 44 -4.64 -11.60 6.49
CA GLN A 44 -4.99 -13.02 6.48
C GLN A 44 -5.14 -13.53 7.92
N THR A 45 -6.28 -14.17 8.18
CA THR A 45 -6.53 -14.87 9.44
C THR A 45 -6.84 -16.34 9.11
N SER A 46 -7.08 -17.17 10.13
CA SER A 46 -7.43 -18.57 9.92
C SER A 46 -8.76 -18.75 9.18
N SER A 47 -9.63 -17.73 9.20
CA SER A 47 -10.99 -17.84 8.66
C SER A 47 -11.28 -16.89 7.49
N ALA A 48 -10.42 -15.91 7.22
CA ALA A 48 -10.74 -14.89 6.20
C ALA A 48 -9.50 -14.24 5.62
N VAL A 49 -9.66 -13.69 4.42
CA VAL A 49 -8.67 -12.85 3.76
C VAL A 49 -9.37 -11.54 3.40
N GLU A 50 -8.76 -10.42 3.77
CA GLU A 50 -9.25 -9.09 3.42
C GLU A 50 -8.13 -8.32 2.75
N GLU A 51 -8.48 -7.43 1.83
CA GLU A 51 -7.49 -6.59 1.19
C GLU A 51 -8.08 -5.22 0.86
N ALA A 52 -7.21 -4.22 0.81
CA ALA A 52 -7.56 -2.88 0.38
C ALA A 52 -6.36 -2.26 -0.33
N CYS A 53 -6.64 -1.33 -1.21
CA CYS A 53 -5.62 -0.61 -1.95
C CYS A 53 -5.96 0.88 -1.96
N ALA A 54 -4.97 1.71 -1.61
CA ALA A 54 -5.05 3.16 -1.77
C ALA A 54 -4.25 3.51 -3.03
N ALA A 55 -4.94 3.82 -4.12
CA ALA A 55 -4.33 4.08 -5.40
C ALA A 55 -3.96 5.54 -5.56
N ASP A 56 -2.89 5.80 -6.31
CA ASP A 56 -2.46 7.14 -6.69
C ASP A 56 -2.32 8.09 -5.50
N ILE A 57 -1.62 7.60 -4.45
CA ILE A 57 -1.42 8.38 -3.23
C ILE A 57 -0.44 9.54 -3.43
N SER A 58 0.46 9.43 -4.38
CA SER A 58 1.47 10.45 -4.68
C SER A 58 2.08 10.19 -6.04
N SER A 59 2.66 11.23 -6.63
CA SER A 59 3.53 11.12 -7.80
C SER A 59 5.01 11.20 -7.39
N ILE A 60 5.28 11.40 -6.10
CA ILE A 60 6.64 11.59 -5.58
C ILE A 60 7.03 10.37 -4.75
N ARG A 61 8.10 9.70 -5.18
CA ARG A 61 8.54 8.45 -4.54
C ARG A 61 8.85 8.60 -3.05
N SER A 62 9.55 9.65 -2.66
CA SER A 62 9.92 9.85 -1.25
C SER A 62 8.70 10.03 -0.36
N VAL A 63 7.68 10.75 -0.85
CA VAL A 63 6.42 10.91 -0.11
C VAL A 63 5.72 9.57 0.04
N ALA A 64 5.66 8.78 -1.03
CA ALA A 64 5.02 7.47 -1.01
C ALA A 64 5.74 6.50 -0.07
N VAL A 65 7.07 6.50 -0.07
CA VAL A 65 7.85 5.64 0.83
C VAL A 65 7.63 6.03 2.29
N ASP A 66 7.64 7.33 2.60
CA ASP A 66 7.39 7.80 3.96
C ASP A 66 6.00 7.41 4.44
N LEU A 67 5.00 7.54 3.59
CA LEU A 67 3.63 7.15 3.92
C LEU A 67 3.54 5.64 4.12
N PHE A 68 4.17 4.86 3.27
CA PHE A 68 4.23 3.40 3.39
C PHE A 68 4.83 3.00 4.75
N ASP A 69 5.93 3.63 5.13
CA ASP A 69 6.61 3.30 6.40
C ASP A 69 5.73 3.62 7.60
N LEU A 70 4.99 4.73 7.57
CA LEU A 70 4.04 5.07 8.63
C LEU A 70 2.90 4.05 8.73
N ILE A 71 2.35 3.63 7.59
CA ILE A 71 1.27 2.65 7.52
C ILE A 71 1.72 1.30 8.07
N ALA A 72 2.88 0.83 7.64
CA ALA A 72 3.42 -0.45 8.10
C ALA A 72 3.75 -0.42 9.59
N ALA A 73 4.38 0.65 10.06
CA ALA A 73 4.73 0.82 11.47
C ALA A 73 3.49 0.92 12.37
N GLY A 74 2.41 1.51 11.86
CA GLY A 74 1.15 1.66 12.60
C GLY A 74 0.26 0.42 12.57
N THR A 75 0.67 -0.64 11.89
CA THR A 75 -0.10 -1.88 11.76
C THR A 75 -1.52 -1.63 11.24
N VAL A 76 -1.62 -0.76 10.24
CA VAL A 76 -2.91 -0.37 9.64
C VAL A 76 -3.56 -1.57 8.96
N THR A 77 -4.85 -1.78 9.23
CA THR A 77 -5.62 -2.87 8.62
C THR A 77 -6.32 -2.42 7.33
N PRO A 78 -6.75 -3.37 6.46
CA PRO A 78 -7.44 -2.98 5.22
C PRO A 78 -8.65 -2.08 5.42
N CYS A 79 -9.44 -2.31 6.46
CA CYS A 79 -10.67 -1.55 6.68
C CYS A 79 -10.40 -0.10 7.11
N THR A 80 -9.21 0.23 7.59
CA THR A 80 -8.87 1.59 8.00
C THR A 80 -7.88 2.28 7.07
N LEU A 81 -7.37 1.56 6.06
CA LEU A 81 -6.33 2.09 5.18
C LEU A 81 -6.71 3.41 4.52
N LEU A 82 -7.88 3.47 3.89
CA LEU A 82 -8.30 4.68 3.17
C LEU A 82 -8.48 5.88 4.09
N ASP A 83 -9.02 5.65 5.29
CA ASP A 83 -9.21 6.71 6.28
C ASP A 83 -7.86 7.28 6.73
N ILE A 84 -6.89 6.40 6.98
CA ILE A 84 -5.56 6.82 7.41
C ILE A 84 -4.85 7.59 6.29
N VAL A 85 -4.95 7.11 5.06
CA VAL A 85 -4.33 7.78 3.91
C VAL A 85 -4.93 9.17 3.72
N GLU A 86 -6.25 9.31 3.81
CA GLU A 86 -6.92 10.61 3.70
C GLU A 86 -6.44 11.57 4.78
N ASP A 87 -6.25 11.10 6.00
CA ASP A 87 -5.80 11.94 7.11
C ASP A 87 -4.34 12.39 6.94
N LEU A 88 -3.51 11.58 6.28
CA LEU A 88 -2.10 11.88 6.09
C LEU A 88 -1.80 12.69 4.83
N LEU A 89 -2.73 12.73 3.90
CA LEU A 89 -2.63 13.52 2.70
C LEU A 89 -3.38 14.84 2.86
#